data_0a69e0b018b9734825fca14a23203c94
#
_entry.id   0a69e0b018b9734825fca14a23203c94
#
_cell.length_a   1.000
_cell.length_b   1.000
_cell.length_c   1.000
_cell.angle_alpha   90.00
_cell.angle_beta   90.00
_cell.angle_gamma   90.00
#
_symmetry.space_group_name_H-M   'P 1'
#
loop_
_entity.id
_entity.type
_entity.pdbx_description
1 polymer ?
#
loop_
_entity_poly.entity_id
_entity_poly.type
_entity_poly.pdbx_seq_one_letter_code
_entity_poly.pdbx_strand_id
1 'polypeptide(L)'
;MKENEVILKRQSTRVFFKNGDTDFFFNWLLGIGEVFGFSHGELYYLAQKLGNSPKPDDWKNEFLSHVNYLEQKVSNLGLSEQTKAQYYLAQTYSLRSAIQFTDPFSAEYLPIVCQMEKAFSSAIHSLGTPIEKLTIAYQDSYLPGYYLHSGDNCPTLIMIGGGDTYREDLFYFAGYPGWIRNYNVLMVDLPGQGSNPSRGLNFDVDASIPISLCIDWLENRNPKLNYLAIYGVSGGGYFTAQAVEKDPRIHAWIASTPIYDVAELFRKEFGSSLKAPSWLINAILKLAGNLNESANLNLKKYAWQFGTSDFKSAIDDVFNYAKIVDYQKIQCPCLFIMGKG
;
A
#
# COMPACT_ATOMS: atom_id res chain seq x y z
N MET A 1 -32.41 10.91 0.98
CA MET A 1 -31.47 9.74 0.86
C MET A 1 -30.62 9.75 2.13
N LYS A 2 -30.62 8.69 2.89
CA LYS A 2 -29.93 8.64 4.19
C LYS A 2 -28.42 8.59 3.96
N GLU A 3 -27.67 9.48 4.62
CA GLU A 3 -26.19 9.57 4.54
C GLU A 3 -25.42 8.25 4.77
N ASN A 4 -26.07 7.25 5.36
CA ASN A 4 -25.48 5.95 5.67
C ASN A 4 -25.33 4.98 4.46
N GLU A 5 -25.88 5.30 3.29
CA GLU A 5 -25.79 4.43 2.09
C GLU A 5 -24.53 4.67 1.25
N VAL A 6 -23.81 5.76 1.48
CA VAL A 6 -22.74 6.22 0.59
C VAL A 6 -21.46 5.40 0.75
N ILE A 7 -21.15 4.95 1.96
CA ILE A 7 -19.89 4.19 2.24
C ILE A 7 -19.99 2.73 1.75
N LEU A 8 -21.19 2.16 1.71
CA LEU A 8 -21.42 0.77 1.30
C LEU A 8 -21.53 0.57 -0.24
N LYS A 9 -21.71 1.64 -1.02
CA LYS A 9 -21.84 1.53 -2.49
C LYS A 9 -20.58 1.01 -3.19
N ARG A 10 -19.38 1.25 -2.62
CA ARG A 10 -18.13 0.69 -3.12
C ARG A 10 -18.13 -0.83 -3.17
N GLN A 11 -18.91 -1.48 -2.30
CA GLN A 11 -19.05 -2.94 -2.24
C GLN A 11 -20.18 -3.48 -3.12
N SER A 12 -21.01 -2.64 -3.70
CA SER A 12 -22.20 -3.06 -4.46
C SER A 12 -21.93 -3.37 -5.94
N THR A 13 -20.92 -2.74 -6.54
CA THR A 13 -20.55 -2.98 -7.94
C THR A 13 -19.43 -4.02 -8.01
N ARG A 14 -19.66 -5.11 -8.72
CA ARG A 14 -18.70 -6.19 -8.94
C ARG A 14 -18.29 -6.23 -10.41
N VAL A 15 -16.99 -6.45 -10.64
CA VAL A 15 -16.43 -6.65 -11.98
C VAL A 15 -16.42 -8.13 -12.33
N PHE A 16 -15.99 -8.99 -11.42
CA PHE A 16 -15.88 -10.42 -11.66
C PHE A 16 -16.19 -11.29 -10.42
N PHE A 17 -15.59 -10.99 -9.27
CA PHE A 17 -15.67 -11.85 -8.09
C PHE A 17 -16.84 -11.49 -7.18
N LYS A 18 -17.46 -12.50 -6.55
CA LYS A 18 -18.57 -12.30 -5.61
C LYS A 18 -18.12 -11.65 -4.28
N ASN A 19 -16.94 -12.04 -3.78
CA ASN A 19 -16.37 -11.45 -2.58
C ASN A 19 -15.87 -10.01 -2.87
N GLY A 20 -16.25 -9.05 -2.02
CA GLY A 20 -15.94 -7.63 -2.20
C GLY A 20 -14.46 -7.30 -2.17
N ASP A 21 -13.73 -7.91 -1.25
CA ASP A 21 -12.29 -7.66 -1.09
C ASP A 21 -11.51 -8.24 -2.28
N THR A 22 -11.88 -9.44 -2.70
CA THR A 22 -11.28 -10.11 -3.86
C THR A 22 -11.54 -9.31 -5.14
N ASP A 23 -12.77 -8.84 -5.34
CA ASP A 23 -13.15 -8.06 -6.52
C ASP A 23 -12.49 -6.66 -6.51
N PHE A 24 -12.40 -6.04 -5.35
CA PHE A 24 -11.70 -4.77 -5.19
C PHE A 24 -10.21 -4.90 -5.57
N PHE A 25 -9.55 -5.96 -5.09
CA PHE A 25 -8.15 -6.18 -5.41
C PHE A 25 -7.94 -6.54 -6.89
N PHE A 26 -8.86 -7.29 -7.48
CA PHE A 26 -8.84 -7.56 -8.91
C PHE A 26 -8.99 -6.28 -9.75
N ASN A 27 -9.89 -5.38 -9.36
CA ASN A 27 -10.01 -4.06 -10.00
C ASN A 27 -8.72 -3.24 -9.90
N TRP A 28 -8.04 -3.32 -8.75
CA TRP A 28 -6.74 -2.67 -8.57
C TRP A 28 -5.69 -3.23 -9.53
N LEU A 29 -5.64 -4.56 -9.73
CA LEU A 29 -4.76 -5.20 -10.70
C LEU A 29 -5.07 -4.78 -12.14
N LEU A 30 -6.35 -4.65 -12.50
CA LEU A 30 -6.75 -4.14 -13.83
C LEU A 30 -6.22 -2.72 -14.05
N GLY A 31 -6.28 -1.85 -13.04
CA GLY A 31 -5.72 -0.49 -13.11
C GLY A 31 -4.20 -0.48 -13.31
N ILE A 32 -3.45 -1.36 -12.64
CA ILE A 32 -2.00 -1.53 -12.85
C ILE A 32 -1.72 -1.98 -14.30
N GLY A 33 -2.51 -2.89 -14.83
CA GLY A 33 -2.35 -3.44 -16.17
C GLY A 33 -2.40 -2.39 -17.28
N GLU A 34 -3.10 -1.28 -17.07
CA GLU A 34 -3.14 -0.17 -18.05
C GLU A 34 -1.79 0.52 -18.23
N VAL A 35 -0.93 0.49 -17.23
CA VAL A 35 0.34 1.22 -17.24
C VAL A 35 1.54 0.30 -17.40
N PHE A 36 1.52 -0.90 -16.82
CA PHE A 36 2.69 -1.78 -16.75
C PHE A 36 2.36 -3.24 -17.04
N GLY A 37 2.49 -3.67 -18.29
CA GLY A 37 2.78 -5.06 -18.69
C GLY A 37 1.90 -6.21 -18.19
N PHE A 38 0.97 -5.94 -17.28
CA PHE A 38 0.00 -6.91 -16.78
C PHE A 38 -1.23 -6.85 -17.70
N SER A 39 -1.25 -7.65 -18.75
CA SER A 39 -2.33 -7.65 -19.73
C SER A 39 -3.70 -7.92 -19.07
N HIS A 40 -4.71 -7.12 -19.41
CA HIS A 40 -6.10 -7.37 -18.97
C HIS A 40 -6.59 -8.77 -19.38
N GLY A 41 -6.24 -9.21 -20.60
CA GLY A 41 -6.58 -10.56 -21.07
C GLY A 41 -5.99 -11.65 -20.20
N GLU A 42 -4.76 -11.48 -19.74
CA GLU A 42 -4.07 -12.40 -18.85
C GLU A 42 -4.71 -12.43 -17.46
N LEU A 43 -5.05 -11.26 -16.91
CA LEU A 43 -5.79 -11.15 -15.64
C LEU A 43 -7.16 -11.82 -15.70
N TYR A 44 -7.92 -11.62 -16.77
CA TYR A 44 -9.21 -12.29 -16.95
C TYR A 44 -9.06 -13.80 -17.14
N TYR A 45 -8.00 -14.25 -17.79
CA TYR A 45 -7.69 -15.68 -17.89
C TYR A 45 -7.43 -16.31 -16.52
N LEU A 46 -6.62 -15.65 -15.68
CA LEU A 46 -6.40 -16.09 -14.29
C LEU A 46 -7.69 -16.07 -13.47
N ALA A 47 -8.49 -15.01 -13.61
CA ALA A 47 -9.78 -14.90 -12.94
C ALA A 47 -10.77 -16.03 -13.36
N GLN A 48 -10.80 -16.41 -14.63
CA GLN A 48 -11.61 -17.54 -15.10
C GLN A 48 -11.17 -18.87 -14.49
N LYS A 49 -9.87 -19.12 -14.37
CA LYS A 49 -9.33 -20.31 -13.69
C LYS A 49 -9.73 -20.37 -12.21
N LEU A 50 -9.71 -19.23 -11.53
CA LEU A 50 -10.09 -19.10 -10.13
C LEU A 50 -11.59 -19.28 -9.91
N GLY A 51 -12.43 -19.04 -10.93
CA GLY A 51 -13.86 -18.93 -10.75
C GLY A 51 -14.27 -17.70 -9.94
N ASN A 52 -15.56 -17.50 -9.73
CA ASN A 52 -16.08 -16.25 -9.16
C ASN A 52 -16.06 -16.17 -7.62
N SER A 53 -15.62 -17.22 -6.92
CA SER A 53 -15.57 -17.30 -5.46
C SER A 53 -14.35 -18.11 -4.98
N PRO A 54 -13.13 -17.70 -5.33
CA PRO A 54 -11.94 -18.43 -4.91
C PRO A 54 -11.71 -18.28 -3.41
N LYS A 55 -11.11 -19.30 -2.81
CA LYS A 55 -10.54 -19.20 -1.47
C LYS A 55 -9.20 -18.41 -1.51
N PRO A 56 -8.76 -17.85 -0.40
CA PRO A 56 -7.46 -17.19 -0.30
C PRO A 56 -6.29 -18.04 -0.81
N ASP A 57 -6.24 -19.32 -0.46
CA ASP A 57 -5.18 -20.21 -0.92
C ASP A 57 -5.26 -20.52 -2.43
N ASP A 58 -6.46 -20.64 -3.01
CA ASP A 58 -6.62 -20.81 -4.45
C ASP A 58 -6.06 -19.59 -5.20
N TRP A 59 -6.39 -18.39 -4.72
CA TRP A 59 -5.86 -17.14 -5.26
C TRP A 59 -4.33 -17.08 -5.16
N LYS A 60 -3.79 -17.28 -3.96
CA LYS A 60 -2.34 -17.29 -3.73
C LYS A 60 -1.62 -18.25 -4.68
N ASN A 61 -2.10 -19.49 -4.76
CA ASN A 61 -1.46 -20.54 -5.54
C ASN A 61 -1.56 -20.28 -7.06
N GLU A 62 -2.67 -19.74 -7.56
CA GLU A 62 -2.79 -19.40 -8.99
C GLU A 62 -1.82 -18.28 -9.37
N PHE A 63 -1.69 -17.23 -8.54
CA PHE A 63 -0.73 -16.16 -8.81
C PHE A 63 0.72 -16.60 -8.65
N LEU A 64 1.05 -17.48 -7.73
CA LEU A 64 2.39 -18.09 -7.65
C LEU A 64 2.69 -19.00 -8.86
N SER A 65 1.69 -19.74 -9.34
CA SER A 65 1.82 -20.51 -10.60
C SER A 65 2.08 -19.60 -11.80
N HIS A 66 1.42 -18.43 -11.83
CA HIS A 66 1.66 -17.42 -12.86
C HIS A 66 3.07 -16.83 -12.80
N VAL A 67 3.62 -16.62 -11.60
CA VAL A 67 5.03 -16.20 -11.44
C VAL A 67 5.98 -17.21 -12.07
N ASN A 68 5.80 -18.51 -11.80
CA ASN A 68 6.63 -19.57 -12.39
C ASN A 68 6.53 -19.59 -13.94
N TYR A 69 5.34 -19.35 -14.48
CA TYR A 69 5.15 -19.21 -15.93
C TYR A 69 5.93 -18.01 -16.50
N LEU A 70 5.86 -16.85 -15.83
CA LEU A 70 6.58 -15.65 -16.25
C LEU A 70 8.10 -15.81 -16.14
N GLU A 71 8.60 -16.49 -15.11
CA GLU A 71 10.04 -16.82 -14.98
C GLU A 71 10.55 -17.64 -16.16
N GLN A 72 9.78 -18.63 -16.60
CA GLN A 72 10.13 -19.40 -17.81
C GLN A 72 10.16 -18.52 -19.06
N LYS A 73 9.26 -17.53 -19.18
CA LYS A 73 9.26 -16.59 -20.31
C LYS A 73 10.49 -15.68 -20.31
N VAL A 74 10.86 -15.12 -19.15
CA VAL A 74 12.05 -14.26 -19.02
C VAL A 74 13.33 -15.01 -19.33
N SER A 75 13.39 -16.31 -19.03
CA SER A 75 14.56 -17.16 -19.28
C SER A 75 14.84 -17.41 -20.77
N ASN A 76 13.91 -17.07 -21.66
CA ASN A 76 14.11 -17.23 -23.10
C ASN A 76 15.19 -16.27 -23.62
N LEU A 77 16.12 -16.80 -24.44
CA LEU A 77 17.15 -16.01 -25.09
C LEU A 77 16.55 -15.08 -26.15
N GLY A 78 17.09 -13.87 -26.26
CA GLY A 78 16.75 -12.92 -27.32
C GLY A 78 15.61 -11.94 -26.99
N LEU A 79 15.11 -11.90 -25.75
CA LEU A 79 14.16 -10.87 -25.34
C LEU A 79 14.85 -9.50 -25.23
N SER A 80 14.15 -8.44 -25.67
CA SER A 80 14.57 -7.06 -25.41
C SER A 80 14.49 -6.75 -23.91
N GLU A 81 15.29 -5.80 -23.42
CA GLU A 81 15.22 -5.36 -22.03
C GLU A 81 13.84 -4.80 -21.67
N GLN A 82 13.19 -4.11 -22.59
CA GLN A 82 11.82 -3.64 -22.42
C GLN A 82 10.83 -4.80 -22.20
N THR A 83 10.94 -5.89 -22.97
CA THR A 83 10.10 -7.09 -22.79
C THR A 83 10.39 -7.79 -21.47
N LYS A 84 11.66 -7.90 -21.08
CA LYS A 84 12.04 -8.44 -19.76
C LYS A 84 11.45 -7.62 -18.62
N ALA A 85 11.53 -6.29 -18.72
CA ALA A 85 10.94 -5.37 -17.74
C ALA A 85 9.44 -5.60 -17.57
N GLN A 86 8.70 -5.77 -18.66
CA GLN A 86 7.27 -6.07 -18.61
C GLN A 86 6.98 -7.40 -17.89
N TYR A 87 7.73 -8.45 -18.16
CA TYR A 87 7.58 -9.73 -17.46
C TYR A 87 7.94 -9.62 -15.97
N TYR A 88 9.01 -8.90 -15.63
CA TYR A 88 9.39 -8.69 -14.23
C TYR A 88 8.35 -7.85 -13.46
N LEU A 89 7.74 -6.84 -14.09
CA LEU A 89 6.63 -6.10 -13.47
C LEU A 89 5.39 -7.00 -13.30
N ALA A 90 5.07 -7.83 -14.30
CA ALA A 90 4.00 -8.82 -14.17
C ALA A 90 4.29 -9.83 -13.03
N GLN A 91 5.55 -10.27 -12.86
CA GLN A 91 5.95 -11.08 -11.71
C GLN A 91 5.77 -10.33 -10.39
N THR A 92 6.22 -9.08 -10.32
CA THR A 92 6.09 -8.23 -9.13
C THR A 92 4.64 -8.16 -8.66
N TYR A 93 3.72 -7.85 -9.57
CA TYR A 93 2.31 -7.70 -9.21
C TYR A 93 1.57 -9.03 -9.05
N SER A 94 2.06 -10.12 -9.65
CA SER A 94 1.58 -11.48 -9.32
C SER A 94 1.99 -11.89 -7.91
N LEU A 95 3.23 -11.64 -7.51
CA LEU A 95 3.70 -11.86 -6.14
C LEU A 95 2.95 -10.95 -5.15
N ARG A 96 2.74 -9.68 -5.50
CA ARG A 96 1.92 -8.75 -4.72
C ARG A 96 0.49 -9.29 -4.53
N SER A 97 -0.05 -9.92 -5.56
CA SER A 97 -1.37 -10.56 -5.51
C SER A 97 -1.40 -11.76 -4.57
N ALA A 98 -0.36 -12.59 -4.61
CA ALA A 98 -0.22 -13.71 -3.68
C ALA A 98 -0.11 -13.22 -2.23
N ILE A 99 0.69 -12.17 -1.97
CA ILE A 99 0.85 -11.56 -0.64
C ILE A 99 -0.50 -11.09 -0.09
N GLN A 100 -1.40 -10.58 -0.93
CA GLN A 100 -2.69 -10.04 -0.49
C GLN A 100 -3.53 -11.07 0.28
N PHE A 101 -3.42 -12.33 -0.09
CA PHE A 101 -4.18 -13.42 0.52
C PHE A 101 -3.29 -14.44 1.26
N THR A 102 -2.09 -14.02 1.66
CA THR A 102 -1.18 -14.82 2.51
C THR A 102 -1.25 -14.33 3.97
N ASP A 103 -1.30 -15.26 4.91
CA ASP A 103 -1.25 -14.94 6.34
C ASP A 103 0.12 -14.33 6.69
N PRO A 104 0.18 -13.09 7.21
CA PRO A 104 1.44 -12.43 7.51
C PRO A 104 2.25 -13.10 8.64
N PHE A 105 1.61 -13.94 9.44
CA PHE A 105 2.28 -14.74 10.47
C PHE A 105 2.79 -16.10 9.95
N SER A 106 2.51 -16.46 8.69
CA SER A 106 2.98 -17.70 8.09
C SER A 106 4.44 -17.61 7.68
N ALA A 107 5.12 -18.76 7.65
CA ALA A 107 6.51 -18.86 7.17
C ALA A 107 6.65 -18.52 5.67
N GLU A 108 5.57 -18.56 4.90
CA GLU A 108 5.57 -18.28 3.45
C GLU A 108 5.59 -16.77 3.14
N TYR A 109 5.09 -15.93 4.05
CA TYR A 109 4.84 -14.52 3.77
C TYR A 109 6.09 -13.74 3.37
N LEU A 110 7.10 -13.73 4.22
CA LEU A 110 8.34 -12.99 3.95
C LEU A 110 9.11 -13.50 2.72
N PRO A 111 9.24 -14.80 2.47
CA PRO A 111 9.78 -15.30 1.21
C PRO A 111 9.09 -14.74 -0.04
N ILE A 112 7.75 -14.64 -0.05
CA ILE A 112 7.01 -14.08 -1.18
C ILE A 112 7.29 -12.57 -1.31
N VAL A 113 7.34 -11.83 -0.20
CA VAL A 113 7.72 -10.40 -0.19
C VAL A 113 9.12 -10.20 -0.76
N CYS A 114 10.11 -10.99 -0.33
CA CYS A 114 11.47 -10.90 -0.85
C CYS A 114 11.56 -11.21 -2.36
N GLN A 115 10.77 -12.17 -2.85
CA GLN A 115 10.68 -12.45 -4.28
C GLN A 115 10.07 -11.27 -5.05
N MET A 116 9.03 -10.61 -4.51
CA MET A 116 8.42 -9.42 -5.09
C MET A 116 9.43 -8.28 -5.22
N GLU A 117 10.16 -7.98 -4.14
CA GLU A 117 11.21 -6.94 -4.16
C GLU A 117 12.33 -7.24 -5.17
N LYS A 118 12.70 -8.52 -5.32
CA LYS A 118 13.69 -8.96 -6.32
C LYS A 118 13.17 -8.81 -7.74
N ALA A 119 11.92 -9.22 -8.00
CA ALA A 119 11.29 -9.07 -9.31
C ALA A 119 11.20 -7.59 -9.70
N PHE A 120 10.78 -6.72 -8.77
CA PHE A 120 10.75 -5.28 -8.97
C PHE A 120 12.13 -4.70 -9.27
N SER A 121 13.16 -5.11 -8.51
CA SER A 121 14.54 -4.68 -8.77
C SER A 121 15.03 -5.07 -10.16
N SER A 122 14.66 -6.27 -10.65
CA SER A 122 14.97 -6.70 -12.01
C SER A 122 14.20 -5.89 -13.06
N ALA A 123 12.94 -5.55 -12.78
CA ALA A 123 12.12 -4.73 -13.67
C ALA A 123 12.71 -3.33 -13.87
N ILE A 124 13.04 -2.62 -12.79
CA ILE A 124 13.61 -1.26 -12.86
C ILE A 124 14.99 -1.26 -13.52
N HIS A 125 15.80 -2.30 -13.32
CA HIS A 125 17.06 -2.46 -14.01
C HIS A 125 16.86 -2.59 -15.53
N SER A 126 15.96 -3.46 -15.96
CA SER A 126 15.66 -3.66 -17.39
C SER A 126 14.95 -2.47 -18.04
N LEU A 127 14.20 -1.67 -17.27
CA LEU A 127 13.62 -0.41 -17.76
C LEU A 127 14.68 0.68 -17.98
N GLY A 128 15.87 0.55 -17.36
CA GLY A 128 16.89 1.60 -17.36
C GLY A 128 16.43 2.87 -16.64
N THR A 129 15.46 2.77 -15.74
CA THR A 129 14.97 3.91 -14.95
C THR A 129 16.00 4.33 -13.92
N PRO A 130 16.21 5.65 -13.70
CA PRO A 130 17.15 6.15 -12.70
C PRO A 130 16.56 6.04 -11.28
N ILE A 131 16.30 4.81 -10.86
CA ILE A 131 15.74 4.51 -9.55
C ILE A 131 16.84 4.05 -8.59
N GLU A 132 16.92 4.69 -7.45
CA GLU A 132 17.83 4.35 -6.36
C GLU A 132 17.05 3.60 -5.27
N LYS A 133 17.50 2.39 -4.90
CA LYS A 133 17.02 1.70 -3.70
C LYS A 133 17.75 2.29 -2.50
N LEU A 134 16.99 2.68 -1.47
CA LEU A 134 17.53 3.36 -0.31
C LEU A 134 16.97 2.83 1.01
N THR A 135 17.64 3.22 2.08
CA THR A 135 17.17 3.04 3.46
C THR A 135 17.36 4.35 4.22
N ILE A 136 16.36 4.76 4.99
CA ILE A 136 16.40 5.92 5.87
C ILE A 136 16.45 5.40 7.31
N ALA A 137 17.48 5.77 8.06
CA ALA A 137 17.62 5.32 9.46
C ALA A 137 16.40 5.75 10.29
N TYR A 138 15.83 4.83 11.04
CA TYR A 138 14.69 5.06 11.90
C TYR A 138 14.73 4.13 13.11
N GLN A 139 14.80 4.72 14.32
CA GLN A 139 14.99 3.96 15.56
C GLN A 139 16.21 3.02 15.46
N ASP A 140 16.09 1.78 15.92
CA ASP A 140 17.16 0.77 15.80
C ASP A 140 17.09 -0.02 14.46
N SER A 141 16.41 0.53 13.45
CA SER A 141 16.15 -0.09 12.17
C SER A 141 16.20 0.94 11.02
N TYR A 142 15.42 0.73 9.96
CA TYR A 142 15.36 1.63 8.81
C TYR A 142 14.01 1.57 8.10
N LEU A 143 13.68 2.65 7.39
CA LEU A 143 12.56 2.71 6.43
C LEU A 143 13.11 2.41 5.04
N PRO A 144 12.63 1.37 4.36
CA PRO A 144 13.03 1.07 2.99
C PRO A 144 12.29 1.96 2.00
N GLY A 145 12.97 2.38 0.94
CA GLY A 145 12.39 3.24 -0.08
C GLY A 145 13.03 3.10 -1.45
N TYR A 146 12.43 3.80 -2.40
CA TYR A 146 12.94 4.03 -3.74
C TYR A 146 12.90 5.52 -4.07
N TYR A 147 13.95 6.03 -4.70
CA TYR A 147 14.02 7.40 -5.17
C TYR A 147 14.26 7.45 -6.68
N LEU A 148 13.34 8.06 -7.38
CA LEU A 148 13.45 8.39 -8.80
C LEU A 148 14.00 9.80 -8.92
N HIS A 149 15.17 9.95 -9.52
CA HIS A 149 15.83 11.24 -9.69
C HIS A 149 15.73 11.73 -11.13
N SER A 150 14.96 12.79 -11.36
CA SER A 150 14.82 13.48 -12.65
C SER A 150 15.81 14.62 -12.83
N GLY A 151 16.27 15.21 -11.72
CA GLY A 151 17.27 16.30 -11.72
C GLY A 151 17.21 17.16 -10.46
N ASP A 152 18.31 17.84 -10.14
CA ASP A 152 18.44 18.64 -8.90
C ASP A 152 17.44 19.80 -8.82
N ASN A 153 17.06 20.37 -9.95
CA ASN A 153 16.11 21.50 -10.01
C ASN A 153 14.66 21.06 -10.25
N CYS A 154 14.40 19.75 -10.32
CA CYS A 154 13.05 19.24 -10.50
C CYS A 154 12.26 19.28 -9.18
N PRO A 155 10.94 19.55 -9.23
CA PRO A 155 10.12 19.48 -8.05
C PRO A 155 10.11 18.03 -7.52
N THR A 156 9.98 17.88 -6.21
CA THR A 156 10.03 16.58 -5.55
C THR A 156 8.67 16.21 -4.96
N LEU A 157 8.28 14.96 -5.14
CA LEU A 157 7.08 14.36 -4.56
C LEU A 157 7.47 13.22 -3.61
N ILE A 158 7.00 13.28 -2.37
CA ILE A 158 7.00 12.12 -1.47
C ILE A 158 5.67 11.40 -1.65
N MET A 159 5.72 10.09 -1.91
CA MET A 159 4.55 9.25 -2.02
C MET A 159 4.47 8.30 -0.85
N ILE A 160 3.35 8.35 -0.10
CA ILE A 160 3.06 7.51 1.06
C ILE A 160 1.82 6.67 0.78
N GLY A 161 1.96 5.37 0.97
CA GLY A 161 0.89 4.40 0.81
C GLY A 161 -0.08 4.33 1.98
N GLY A 162 -1.14 3.55 1.82
CA GLY A 162 -2.07 3.20 2.88
C GLY A 162 -1.61 2.03 3.74
N GLY A 163 -2.53 1.44 4.50
CA GLY A 163 -2.23 0.33 5.38
C GLY A 163 -1.74 -0.93 4.64
N ASP A 164 -2.35 -1.26 3.52
CA ASP A 164 -2.03 -2.48 2.74
C ASP A 164 -1.04 -2.26 1.60
N THR A 165 -0.42 -1.09 1.51
CA THR A 165 0.44 -0.71 0.39
C THR A 165 1.89 -1.11 0.64
N TYR A 166 2.59 -1.45 -0.43
CA TYR A 166 4.04 -1.62 -0.49
C TYR A 166 4.65 -0.50 -1.32
N ARG A 167 5.90 -0.13 -1.08
CA ARG A 167 6.60 0.89 -1.88
C ARG A 167 6.65 0.54 -3.38
N GLU A 168 6.60 -0.74 -3.73
CA GLU A 168 6.50 -1.21 -5.12
C GLU A 168 5.18 -0.81 -5.77
N ASP A 169 4.08 -0.76 -4.99
CA ASP A 169 2.78 -0.27 -5.45
C ASP A 169 2.83 1.22 -5.79
N LEU A 170 3.65 1.99 -5.04
CA LEU A 170 3.78 3.44 -5.20
C LEU A 170 4.45 3.82 -6.52
N PHE A 171 5.24 2.93 -7.11
CA PHE A 171 5.80 3.12 -8.44
C PHE A 171 4.73 3.30 -9.50
N TYR A 172 3.65 2.53 -9.41
CA TYR A 172 2.49 2.66 -10.27
C TYR A 172 1.70 3.95 -9.98
N PHE A 173 1.42 4.24 -8.71
CA PHE A 173 0.57 5.37 -8.32
C PHE A 173 1.21 6.73 -8.64
N ALA A 174 2.48 6.91 -8.37
CA ALA A 174 3.14 8.20 -8.49
C ALA A 174 4.57 8.12 -9.01
N GLY A 175 5.30 7.01 -8.78
CA GLY A 175 6.70 6.90 -9.16
C GLY A 175 6.93 7.12 -10.65
N TYR A 176 6.46 6.21 -11.47
CA TYR A 176 6.61 6.31 -12.92
C TYR A 176 5.86 7.51 -13.52
N PRO A 177 4.57 7.76 -13.20
CA PRO A 177 3.87 8.93 -13.71
C PRO A 177 4.52 10.26 -13.34
N GLY A 178 5.12 10.36 -12.16
CA GLY A 178 5.87 11.56 -11.73
C GLY A 178 7.17 11.70 -12.51
N TRP A 179 7.94 10.62 -12.63
CA TRP A 179 9.21 10.64 -13.34
C TRP A 179 9.09 11.06 -14.80
N ILE A 180 8.13 10.51 -15.55
CA ILE A 180 7.91 10.91 -16.97
C ILE A 180 7.43 12.37 -17.12
N ARG A 181 7.07 13.02 -15.99
CA ARG A 181 6.72 14.45 -15.92
C ARG A 181 7.81 15.31 -15.29
N ASN A 182 9.03 14.79 -15.19
CA ASN A 182 10.19 15.45 -14.61
C ASN A 182 10.03 15.82 -13.12
N TYR A 183 9.37 14.96 -12.33
CA TYR A 183 9.41 15.05 -10.87
C TYR A 183 10.46 14.10 -10.31
N ASN A 184 11.16 14.52 -9.27
CA ASN A 184 11.80 13.57 -8.37
C ASN A 184 10.72 12.90 -7.52
N VAL A 185 10.79 11.58 -7.31
CA VAL A 185 9.76 10.88 -6.53
C VAL A 185 10.42 9.99 -5.48
N LEU A 186 10.12 10.24 -4.21
CA LEU A 186 10.49 9.38 -3.10
C LEU A 186 9.30 8.51 -2.70
N MET A 187 9.47 7.21 -2.74
CA MET A 187 8.48 6.20 -2.36
C MET A 187 9.01 5.43 -1.16
N VAL A 188 8.32 5.47 -0.02
CA VAL A 188 8.79 4.91 1.24
C VAL A 188 7.70 4.12 1.93
N ASP A 189 8.06 2.97 2.50
CA ASP A 189 7.23 2.26 3.47
C ASP A 189 7.50 2.85 4.86
N LEU A 190 6.48 3.46 5.47
CA LEU A 190 6.49 3.92 6.85
C LEU A 190 6.38 2.76 7.84
N PRO A 191 6.62 2.96 9.15
CA PRO A 191 6.32 1.95 10.18
C PRO A 191 4.90 1.39 9.98
N GLY A 192 4.74 0.09 10.12
CA GLY A 192 3.47 -0.63 9.87
C GLY A 192 3.21 -1.00 8.41
N GLN A 193 3.94 -0.42 7.44
CA GLN A 193 3.75 -0.68 6.02
C GLN A 193 4.78 -1.67 5.45
N GLY A 194 4.46 -2.27 4.30
CA GLY A 194 5.34 -3.19 3.60
C GLY A 194 5.78 -4.37 4.47
N SER A 195 7.09 -4.62 4.53
CA SER A 195 7.69 -5.63 5.40
C SER A 195 8.16 -5.09 6.76
N ASN A 196 7.93 -3.81 7.07
CA ASN A 196 8.41 -3.16 8.30
C ASN A 196 7.97 -3.86 9.59
N PRO A 197 6.72 -4.36 9.74
CA PRO A 197 6.32 -5.06 10.95
C PRO A 197 7.16 -6.30 11.27
N SER A 198 7.73 -6.98 10.25
CA SER A 198 8.62 -8.12 10.48
C SER A 198 9.93 -7.76 11.18
N ARG A 199 10.28 -6.46 11.19
CA ARG A 199 11.44 -5.90 11.90
C ARG A 199 11.05 -5.15 13.17
N GLY A 200 9.81 -5.30 13.63
CA GLY A 200 9.30 -4.61 14.81
C GLY A 200 8.92 -3.14 14.58
N LEU A 201 8.95 -2.66 13.35
CA LEU A 201 8.47 -1.32 13.01
C LEU A 201 6.98 -1.38 12.68
N ASN A 202 6.16 -1.26 13.71
CA ASN A 202 4.71 -1.26 13.65
C ASN A 202 4.17 0.15 13.42
N PHE A 203 2.85 0.29 13.15
CA PHE A 203 2.24 1.60 13.00
C PHE A 203 2.54 2.49 14.19
N ASP A 204 3.10 3.66 13.90
CA ASP A 204 3.39 4.69 14.89
C ASP A 204 2.18 5.61 15.07
N VAL A 205 2.02 6.13 16.29
CA VAL A 205 0.99 7.12 16.62
C VAL A 205 1.27 8.47 15.97
N ASP A 206 2.51 8.73 15.56
CA ASP A 206 2.96 9.99 14.96
C ASP A 206 3.77 9.78 13.68
N ALA A 207 3.06 9.65 12.58
CA ALA A 207 3.67 9.48 11.26
C ALA A 207 4.45 10.73 10.77
N SER A 208 4.30 11.88 11.43
CA SER A 208 5.08 13.07 11.07
C SER A 208 6.58 12.88 11.32
N ILE A 209 6.96 12.08 12.31
CA ILE A 209 8.37 11.83 12.63
C ILE A 209 9.09 11.08 11.51
N PRO A 210 8.67 9.88 11.09
CA PRO A 210 9.33 9.19 9.98
C PRO A 210 9.23 9.95 8.65
N ILE A 211 8.18 10.72 8.41
CA ILE A 211 8.07 11.56 7.20
C ILE A 211 9.06 12.72 7.24
N SER A 212 9.27 13.36 8.40
CA SER A 212 10.28 14.42 8.54
C SER A 212 11.70 13.89 8.26
N LEU A 213 12.03 12.67 8.70
CA LEU A 213 13.31 12.04 8.34
C LEU A 213 13.44 11.75 6.84
N CYS A 214 12.34 11.45 6.16
CA CYS A 214 12.34 11.36 4.70
C CYS A 214 12.66 12.70 4.04
N ILE A 215 12.16 13.82 4.60
CA ILE A 215 12.46 15.17 4.13
C ILE A 215 13.92 15.52 4.40
N ASP A 216 14.44 15.21 5.59
CA ASP A 216 15.85 15.41 5.94
C ASP A 216 16.78 14.64 4.98
N TRP A 217 16.42 13.41 4.64
CA TRP A 217 17.16 12.62 3.66
C TRP A 217 17.16 13.27 2.28
N LEU A 218 16.00 13.80 1.84
CA LEU A 218 15.89 14.51 0.55
C LEU A 218 16.73 15.78 0.51
N GLU A 219 16.70 16.59 1.56
CA GLU A 219 17.49 17.82 1.65
C GLU A 219 19.00 17.54 1.63
N ASN A 220 19.44 16.49 2.32
CA ASN A 220 20.82 16.03 2.30
C ASN A 220 21.23 15.48 0.91
N ARG A 221 20.32 14.78 0.24
CA ARG A 221 20.54 14.18 -1.09
C ARG A 221 20.50 15.21 -2.21
N ASN A 222 19.65 16.23 -2.07
CA ASN A 222 19.49 17.32 -3.03
C ASN A 222 19.43 18.67 -2.30
N PRO A 223 20.58 19.33 -2.06
CA PRO A 223 20.63 20.66 -1.42
C PRO A 223 19.94 21.79 -2.22
N LYS A 224 19.57 21.51 -3.48
CA LYS A 224 18.81 22.44 -4.33
C LYS A 224 17.30 22.18 -4.31
N LEU A 225 16.82 21.33 -3.41
CA LEU A 225 15.40 21.06 -3.21
C LEU A 225 14.65 22.36 -2.96
N ASN A 226 13.79 22.77 -3.89
CA ASN A 226 13.11 24.07 -3.86
C ASN A 226 11.59 23.94 -3.78
N TYR A 227 11.03 22.80 -4.11
CA TYR A 227 9.60 22.54 -4.05
C TYR A 227 9.35 21.08 -3.69
N LEU A 228 8.66 20.88 -2.57
CA LEU A 228 8.32 19.57 -2.04
C LEU A 228 6.81 19.42 -1.90
N ALA A 229 6.24 18.44 -2.57
CA ALA A 229 4.87 18.01 -2.38
C ALA A 229 4.83 16.64 -1.69
N ILE A 230 3.74 16.36 -1.00
CA ILE A 230 3.48 15.04 -0.42
C ILE A 230 2.13 14.52 -0.88
N TYR A 231 2.07 13.23 -1.24
CA TYR A 231 0.84 12.56 -1.64
C TYR A 231 0.59 11.33 -0.78
N GLY A 232 -0.57 11.29 -0.14
CA GLY A 232 -1.05 10.15 0.66
C GLY A 232 -2.23 9.44 0.02
N VAL A 233 -2.13 8.11 -0.12
CA VAL A 233 -3.20 7.25 -0.65
C VAL A 233 -3.82 6.44 0.48
N SER A 234 -5.16 6.35 0.55
CA SER A 234 -5.89 5.59 1.58
C SER A 234 -5.46 6.03 2.99
N GLY A 235 -5.01 5.12 3.88
CA GLY A 235 -4.45 5.44 5.18
C GLY A 235 -3.28 6.43 5.14
N GLY A 236 -2.56 6.50 4.00
CA GLY A 236 -1.54 7.51 3.76
C GLY A 236 -2.07 8.94 3.81
N GLY A 237 -3.36 9.15 3.55
CA GLY A 237 -3.99 10.45 3.74
C GLY A 237 -3.95 10.92 5.19
N TYR A 238 -4.07 10.01 6.17
CA TYR A 238 -3.91 10.31 7.59
C TYR A 238 -2.44 10.57 7.96
N PHE A 239 -1.53 9.71 7.49
CA PHE A 239 -0.11 9.84 7.80
C PHE A 239 0.47 11.16 7.26
N THR A 240 0.13 11.49 6.02
CA THR A 240 0.60 12.74 5.39
C THR A 240 -0.06 13.98 6.00
N ALA A 241 -1.32 13.90 6.45
CA ALA A 241 -1.98 14.99 7.17
C ALA A 241 -1.23 15.39 8.44
N GLN A 242 -0.76 14.40 9.23
CA GLN A 242 0.06 14.65 10.43
C GLN A 242 1.39 15.34 10.11
N ALA A 243 2.02 14.98 8.98
CA ALA A 243 3.25 15.63 8.56
C ALA A 243 3.02 17.07 8.09
N VAL A 244 1.99 17.29 7.28
CA VAL A 244 1.66 18.62 6.74
C VAL A 244 1.24 19.60 7.84
N GLU A 245 0.60 19.11 8.91
CA GLU A 245 0.27 19.91 10.10
C GLU A 245 1.53 20.49 10.78
N LYS A 246 2.67 19.76 10.72
CA LYS A 246 3.84 20.03 11.56
C LYS A 246 5.07 20.48 10.80
N ASP A 247 5.25 20.07 9.57
CA ASP A 247 6.45 20.31 8.79
C ASP A 247 6.22 21.38 7.71
N PRO A 248 6.70 22.64 7.94
CA PRO A 248 6.50 23.74 7.01
C PRO A 248 7.29 23.62 5.70
N ARG A 249 8.19 22.63 5.57
CA ARG A 249 8.93 22.35 4.35
C ARG A 249 8.05 21.71 3.26
N ILE A 250 6.85 21.25 3.61
CA ILE A 250 5.89 20.69 2.67
C ILE A 250 5.12 21.83 2.01
N HIS A 251 5.32 22.02 0.70
CA HIS A 251 4.74 23.11 -0.07
C HIS A 251 3.38 22.80 -0.67
N ALA A 252 3.03 21.51 -0.82
CA ALA A 252 1.69 21.08 -1.28
C ALA A 252 1.34 19.69 -0.76
N TRP A 253 0.06 19.47 -0.50
CA TRP A 253 -0.48 18.19 -0.02
C TRP A 253 -1.56 17.65 -0.95
N ILE A 254 -1.40 16.38 -1.33
CA ILE A 254 -2.40 15.63 -2.09
C ILE A 254 -2.85 14.44 -1.23
N ALA A 255 -4.15 14.25 -1.09
CA ALA A 255 -4.70 13.08 -0.42
C ALA A 255 -5.87 12.48 -1.20
N SER A 256 -5.76 11.22 -1.54
CA SER A 256 -6.92 10.41 -1.90
C SER A 256 -7.41 9.71 -0.63
N THR A 257 -8.55 10.10 -0.10
CA THR A 257 -9.04 9.76 1.23
C THR A 257 -8.39 10.63 2.33
N PRO A 258 -8.69 11.93 2.38
CA PRO A 258 -8.21 12.80 3.45
C PRO A 258 -8.86 12.39 4.78
N ILE A 259 -8.03 11.94 5.73
CA ILE A 259 -8.47 11.50 7.05
C ILE A 259 -7.81 12.42 8.10
N TYR A 260 -8.60 13.05 8.94
CA TYR A 260 -8.11 13.86 10.05
C TYR A 260 -8.28 13.18 11.41
N ASP A 261 -9.25 12.27 11.52
CA ASP A 261 -9.52 11.46 12.72
C ASP A 261 -9.73 10.00 12.31
N VAL A 262 -8.68 9.21 12.42
CA VAL A 262 -8.74 7.78 12.07
C VAL A 262 -9.55 6.99 13.10
N ALA A 263 -9.56 7.41 14.37
CA ALA A 263 -10.35 6.75 15.40
C ALA A 263 -11.85 6.91 15.14
N GLU A 264 -12.29 8.09 14.69
CA GLU A 264 -13.69 8.31 14.30
C GLU A 264 -14.08 7.47 13.07
N LEU A 265 -13.17 7.31 12.10
CA LEU A 265 -13.38 6.43 10.96
C LEU A 265 -13.63 4.98 11.42
N PHE A 266 -12.80 4.46 12.31
CA PHE A 266 -12.98 3.11 12.87
C PHE A 266 -14.25 2.97 13.72
N ARG A 267 -14.64 4.02 14.48
CA ARG A 267 -15.92 4.02 15.21
C ARG A 267 -17.11 3.94 14.27
N LYS A 268 -17.06 4.63 13.14
CA LYS A 268 -18.13 4.58 12.10
C LYS A 268 -18.20 3.22 11.42
N GLU A 269 -17.04 2.63 11.11
CA GLU A 269 -16.95 1.34 10.42
C GLU A 269 -17.43 0.18 11.31
N PHE A 270 -16.93 0.10 12.54
CA PHE A 270 -17.16 -1.03 13.43
C PHE A 270 -18.27 -0.80 14.47
N GLY A 271 -18.73 0.43 14.65
CA GLY A 271 -19.85 0.79 15.50
C GLY A 271 -19.69 0.45 16.98
N SER A 272 -20.82 0.25 17.65
CA SER A 272 -20.88 -0.09 19.08
C SER A 272 -20.41 -1.52 19.40
N SER A 273 -20.24 -2.38 18.39
CA SER A 273 -19.79 -3.77 18.57
C SER A 273 -18.41 -3.87 19.24
N LEU A 274 -17.57 -2.84 19.09
CA LEU A 274 -16.24 -2.79 19.74
C LEU A 274 -16.28 -2.48 21.25
N LYS A 275 -17.43 -2.15 21.82
CA LYS A 275 -17.55 -1.88 23.27
C LYS A 275 -17.60 -3.16 24.12
N ALA A 276 -17.78 -4.32 23.49
CA ALA A 276 -17.78 -5.58 24.19
C ALA A 276 -16.38 -5.98 24.67
N PRO A 277 -16.25 -6.84 25.70
CA PRO A 277 -14.95 -7.33 26.15
C PRO A 277 -14.15 -8.00 25.03
N SER A 278 -12.82 -7.84 25.03
CA SER A 278 -11.94 -8.33 23.96
C SER A 278 -12.11 -9.82 23.66
N TRP A 279 -12.26 -10.65 24.71
CA TRP A 279 -12.48 -12.09 24.54
C TRP A 279 -13.75 -12.42 23.74
N LEU A 280 -14.83 -11.65 23.94
CA LEU A 280 -16.10 -11.87 23.24
C LEU A 280 -15.99 -11.42 21.77
N ILE A 281 -15.38 -10.26 21.53
CA ILE A 281 -15.15 -9.77 20.18
C ILE A 281 -14.25 -10.73 19.41
N ASN A 282 -13.15 -11.17 19.99
CA ASN A 282 -12.24 -12.11 19.35
C ASN A 282 -12.91 -13.48 19.09
N ALA A 283 -13.80 -13.94 19.97
CA ALA A 283 -14.57 -15.13 19.71
C ALA A 283 -15.55 -14.97 18.53
N ILE A 284 -16.24 -13.82 18.45
CA ILE A 284 -17.14 -13.49 17.33
C ILE A 284 -16.36 -13.37 16.03
N LEU A 285 -15.23 -12.65 16.04
CA LEU A 285 -14.38 -12.49 14.86
C LEU A 285 -13.79 -13.81 14.38
N LYS A 286 -13.41 -14.70 15.30
CA LYS A 286 -12.95 -16.06 14.97
C LYS A 286 -14.04 -16.90 14.33
N LEU A 287 -15.28 -16.83 14.85
CA LEU A 287 -16.42 -17.52 14.25
C LEU A 287 -16.76 -16.94 12.86
N ALA A 288 -16.80 -15.63 12.73
CA ALA A 288 -17.03 -14.95 11.45
C ALA A 288 -15.90 -15.24 10.45
N GLY A 289 -14.65 -15.30 10.91
CA GLY A 289 -13.48 -15.63 10.11
C GLY A 289 -13.51 -17.05 9.56
N ASN A 290 -14.09 -18.00 10.28
CA ASN A 290 -14.32 -19.36 9.77
C ASN A 290 -15.33 -19.40 8.62
N LEU A 291 -16.21 -18.40 8.54
CA LEU A 291 -17.21 -18.24 7.46
C LEU A 291 -16.69 -17.37 6.31
N ASN A 292 -15.71 -16.50 6.58
CA ASN A 292 -15.09 -15.61 5.59
C ASN A 292 -13.58 -15.53 5.82
N GLU A 293 -12.86 -16.42 5.15
CA GLU A 293 -11.40 -16.55 5.26
C GLU A 293 -10.65 -15.25 4.84
N SER A 294 -11.15 -14.53 3.83
CA SER A 294 -10.55 -13.26 3.40
C SER A 294 -10.66 -12.17 4.48
N ALA A 295 -11.82 -12.06 5.13
CA ALA A 295 -12.00 -11.14 6.24
C ALA A 295 -11.07 -11.47 7.41
N ASN A 296 -10.90 -12.76 7.73
CA ASN A 296 -9.98 -13.21 8.77
C ASN A 296 -8.52 -12.81 8.47
N LEU A 297 -8.09 -12.94 7.22
CA LEU A 297 -6.75 -12.49 6.80
C LEU A 297 -6.56 -10.99 6.97
N ASN A 298 -7.57 -10.17 6.64
CA ASN A 298 -7.52 -8.73 6.85
C ASN A 298 -7.37 -8.38 8.33
N LEU A 299 -8.11 -9.06 9.22
CA LEU A 299 -7.98 -8.85 10.67
C LEU A 299 -6.59 -9.22 11.18
N LYS A 300 -6.00 -10.32 10.69
CA LYS A 300 -4.63 -10.73 11.01
C LYS A 300 -3.60 -9.72 10.52
N LYS A 301 -3.79 -9.15 9.32
CA LYS A 301 -2.91 -8.10 8.79
C LYS A 301 -2.90 -6.87 9.69
N TYR A 302 -4.07 -6.39 10.13
CA TYR A 302 -4.13 -5.30 11.09
C TYR A 302 -3.35 -5.63 12.37
N ALA A 303 -3.59 -6.79 12.97
CA ALA A 303 -2.87 -7.20 14.17
C ALA A 303 -1.35 -7.21 13.95
N TRP A 304 -0.89 -7.75 12.82
CA TRP A 304 0.52 -7.79 12.45
C TRP A 304 1.12 -6.40 12.24
N GLN A 305 0.42 -5.51 11.55
CA GLN A 305 0.86 -4.13 11.29
C GLN A 305 0.96 -3.28 12.56
N PHE A 306 0.06 -3.51 13.51
CA PHE A 306 0.11 -2.83 14.82
C PHE A 306 1.02 -3.53 15.84
N GLY A 307 1.57 -4.71 15.52
CA GLY A 307 2.39 -5.49 16.45
C GLY A 307 1.61 -6.07 17.64
N THR A 308 0.31 -6.27 17.46
CA THR A 308 -0.58 -6.77 18.49
C THR A 308 -0.91 -8.25 18.28
N SER A 309 -1.43 -8.91 19.32
CA SER A 309 -1.80 -10.31 19.23
C SER A 309 -3.09 -10.57 18.43
N ASP A 310 -3.92 -9.56 18.30
CA ASP A 310 -5.25 -9.67 17.68
C ASP A 310 -5.77 -8.29 17.23
N PHE A 311 -6.80 -8.33 16.37
CA PHE A 311 -7.41 -7.12 15.79
C PHE A 311 -8.02 -6.19 16.82
N LYS A 312 -8.65 -6.71 17.89
CA LYS A 312 -9.27 -5.85 18.91
C LYS A 312 -8.21 -5.00 19.62
N SER A 313 -7.08 -5.61 19.96
CA SER A 313 -5.94 -4.89 20.56
C SER A 313 -5.42 -3.79 19.64
N ALA A 314 -5.31 -4.06 18.33
CA ALA A 314 -4.93 -3.05 17.34
C ALA A 314 -5.91 -1.87 17.30
N ILE A 315 -7.22 -2.13 17.34
CA ILE A 315 -8.24 -1.07 17.36
C ILE A 315 -8.25 -0.30 18.67
N ASP A 316 -7.99 -0.95 19.81
CA ASP A 316 -7.86 -0.27 21.10
C ASP A 316 -6.67 0.70 21.08
N ASP A 317 -5.56 0.33 20.45
CA ASP A 317 -4.43 1.23 20.26
C ASP A 317 -4.80 2.45 19.39
N VAL A 318 -5.56 2.27 18.32
CA VAL A 318 -6.08 3.40 17.53
C VAL A 318 -6.94 4.33 18.40
N PHE A 319 -7.86 3.78 19.22
CA PHE A 319 -8.75 4.60 20.04
C PHE A 319 -8.05 5.33 21.15
N ASN A 320 -6.98 4.75 21.69
CA ASN A 320 -6.25 5.32 22.83
C ASN A 320 -5.15 6.30 22.40
N TYR A 321 -4.54 6.09 21.23
CA TYR A 321 -3.30 6.77 20.87
C TYR A 321 -3.36 7.54 19.55
N ALA A 322 -4.34 7.28 18.66
CA ALA A 322 -4.43 8.01 17.39
C ALA A 322 -4.66 9.51 17.65
N LYS A 323 -3.88 10.32 16.95
CA LYS A 323 -3.97 11.78 17.04
C LYS A 323 -5.02 12.32 16.05
N ILE A 324 -5.76 13.32 16.51
CA ILE A 324 -6.61 14.13 15.64
C ILE A 324 -5.72 15.19 14.99
N VAL A 325 -5.76 15.30 13.69
CA VAL A 325 -5.02 16.31 12.93
C VAL A 325 -5.75 17.65 13.01
N ASP A 326 -5.02 18.69 13.40
CA ASP A 326 -5.52 20.06 13.40
C ASP A 326 -5.36 20.67 12.00
N TYR A 327 -6.38 20.50 11.15
CA TYR A 327 -6.36 20.98 9.77
C TYR A 327 -6.25 22.51 9.66
N GLN A 328 -6.53 23.26 10.72
CA GLN A 328 -6.39 24.74 10.74
C GLN A 328 -4.91 25.16 10.69
N LYS A 329 -4.01 24.27 11.08
CA LYS A 329 -2.55 24.49 10.98
C LYS A 329 -1.98 24.21 9.61
N ILE A 330 -2.73 23.55 8.73
CA ILE A 330 -2.29 23.24 7.38
C ILE A 330 -2.37 24.51 6.52
N GLN A 331 -1.23 25.01 6.08
CA GLN A 331 -1.14 26.29 5.37
C GLN A 331 -0.76 26.13 3.88
N CYS A 332 -0.35 24.96 3.45
CA CYS A 332 -0.02 24.73 2.06
C CYS A 332 -1.27 24.44 1.22
N PRO A 333 -1.23 24.65 -0.11
CA PRO A 333 -2.25 24.21 -1.03
C PRO A 333 -2.56 22.71 -0.89
N CYS A 334 -3.85 22.35 -0.90
CA CYS A 334 -4.32 20.98 -0.74
C CYS A 334 -5.16 20.54 -1.93
N LEU A 335 -4.94 19.31 -2.41
CA LEU A 335 -5.78 18.65 -3.40
C LEU A 335 -6.37 17.36 -2.81
N PHE A 336 -7.69 17.30 -2.68
CA PHE A 336 -8.38 16.11 -2.20
C PHE A 336 -9.09 15.39 -3.35
N ILE A 337 -8.79 14.10 -3.48
CA ILE A 337 -9.35 13.23 -4.51
C ILE A 337 -10.24 12.21 -3.81
N MET A 338 -11.54 12.29 -4.08
CA MET A 338 -12.53 11.39 -3.48
C MET A 338 -13.47 10.86 -4.56
N GLY A 339 -13.87 9.60 -4.42
CA GLY A 339 -14.94 9.05 -5.24
C GLY A 339 -16.26 9.77 -4.96
N LYS A 340 -17.06 10.01 -6.00
CA LYS A 340 -18.42 10.46 -5.82
C LYS A 340 -19.26 9.29 -5.31
N GLY A 341 -19.70 9.36 -4.06
CA GLY A 341 -20.57 8.37 -3.43
C GLY A 341 -22.01 8.40 -3.96
#